data_f5d073b626d4382f4030762a161f6a7f
#
_entry.id   f5d073b626d4382f4030762a161f6a7f
#
_cell.length_a   1.000
_cell.length_b   1.000
_cell.length_c   1.000
_cell.angle_alpha   90.00
_cell.angle_beta   90.00
_cell.angle_gamma   90.00
#
_symmetry.space_group_name_H-M   'P 1'
#
loop_
_entity.id
_entity.type
_entity.pdbx_description
1 polymer ?
#
loop_
_entity_poly.entity_id
_entity_poly.type
_entity_poly.pdbx_seq_one_letter_code
_entity_poly.pdbx_strand_id
1 'polypeptide(L)'
;MSTITFLYQLDAFQYEDSAVAEESKQRIEELIVEIEEKETALLTAQKLQAEAEQQRLEAEQRTTEVETQLETLQNRIVELQEQLSNIETFETANTEKQDSTLGDTSIPTTCQEISCHFKDIMRGVAKGNDVDEESLDDDQLDLIEYTSDKSMLVAGCAGSGKSVIAMHKAEQLYSEGKDVILIAYTKSLNGFMRVGKPDASFRFYYHYQWKKMMMPKADYIIVDEIQDFTREEIQEFINAAKKCFLFFGDTAQSIYRQYGKQTMTIAQIAEMTGLSTLQLFNNYRLPRPVAKITQNYVGVDVAEYKEKVYQNKETELPRFIHTNTPEDEFKSIIQIISSHPNQSIGILYHSNESVLQMNKQMIERGIRCEFKYNDTDGEKQNVSTLNFNTLVPKIMTYHSAKGLQFDIVILPQYNGASDAESKKALYVAMTRTIHKLYVLYSTSELLSPLKEVPEHLYLKNM
;
A
#
# COMPACT_ATOMS: atom_id res chain seq x y z
N MET A 1 -15.80 -12.96 -52.63
CA MET A 1 -17.13 -13.56 -52.35
C MET A 1 -16.97 -14.32 -51.04
N SER A 2 -17.73 -13.94 -49.99
CA SER A 2 -17.66 -14.67 -48.74
C SER A 2 -18.22 -16.07 -48.87
N THR A 3 -17.76 -17.00 -48.04
CA THR A 3 -18.23 -18.39 -47.97
C THR A 3 -19.76 -18.46 -47.80
N ILE A 4 -20.32 -17.46 -47.13
CA ILE A 4 -21.76 -17.26 -46.93
C ILE A 4 -22.50 -17.04 -48.27
N THR A 5 -21.97 -16.22 -49.19
CA THR A 5 -22.57 -15.98 -50.50
C THR A 5 -22.64 -17.26 -51.35
N PHE A 6 -21.67 -18.15 -51.18
CA PHE A 6 -21.65 -19.44 -51.88
C PHE A 6 -22.71 -20.42 -51.32
N LEU A 7 -22.94 -20.41 -50.02
CA LEU A 7 -23.93 -21.23 -49.36
C LEU A 7 -25.38 -20.82 -49.71
N TYR A 8 -25.66 -19.51 -49.84
CA TYR A 8 -26.97 -19.02 -50.32
C TYR A 8 -27.25 -19.35 -51.79
N GLN A 9 -26.22 -19.59 -52.61
CA GLN A 9 -26.42 -20.06 -53.97
C GLN A 9 -26.76 -21.55 -54.06
N LEU A 10 -26.47 -22.35 -53.06
CA LEU A 10 -26.87 -23.79 -52.96
C LEU A 10 -28.34 -23.96 -52.64
N ASP A 11 -29.02 -22.97 -52.05
CA ASP A 11 -30.49 -22.99 -51.78
C ASP A 11 -31.37 -22.92 -53.04
N ALA A 12 -30.77 -22.74 -54.22
CA ALA A 12 -31.46 -22.68 -55.51
C ALA A 12 -31.66 -24.07 -56.15
N PHE A 13 -31.17 -25.15 -55.57
CA PHE A 13 -31.43 -26.50 -56.00
C PHE A 13 -32.70 -27.05 -55.32
N GLN A 14 -33.79 -27.17 -56.10
CA GLN A 14 -35.03 -27.86 -55.67
C GLN A 14 -34.71 -29.30 -55.32
N TYR A 15 -34.75 -29.63 -54.04
CA TYR A 15 -34.87 -31.02 -53.58
C TYR A 15 -36.35 -31.32 -53.36
N GLU A 16 -36.87 -32.22 -54.14
CA GLU A 16 -38.22 -32.81 -53.92
C GLU A 16 -38.21 -33.67 -52.64
N ASP A 17 -39.21 -33.41 -51.80
CA ASP A 17 -39.74 -34.16 -50.67
C ASP A 17 -38.98 -35.43 -50.21
N SER A 18 -38.15 -35.26 -49.20
CA SER A 18 -37.79 -36.31 -48.25
C SER A 18 -37.40 -35.72 -46.89
N ALA A 19 -37.71 -36.43 -45.82
CA ALA A 19 -37.27 -36.03 -44.42
C ALA A 19 -35.75 -35.79 -44.30
N VAL A 20 -34.98 -36.41 -45.18
CA VAL A 20 -33.51 -36.23 -45.27
C VAL A 20 -33.13 -34.85 -45.81
N ALA A 21 -33.94 -34.25 -46.69
CA ALA A 21 -33.72 -32.91 -47.23
C ALA A 21 -33.97 -31.82 -46.17
N GLU A 22 -35.00 -32.00 -45.33
CA GLU A 22 -35.33 -31.08 -44.22
C GLU A 22 -34.25 -31.11 -43.14
N GLU A 23 -33.79 -32.30 -42.75
CA GLU A 23 -32.68 -32.45 -41.75
C GLU A 23 -31.37 -31.85 -42.29
N SER A 24 -31.08 -32.01 -43.56
CA SER A 24 -29.91 -31.41 -44.22
C SER A 24 -29.99 -29.88 -44.25
N LYS A 25 -31.19 -29.32 -44.52
CA LYS A 25 -31.44 -27.88 -44.53
C LYS A 25 -31.27 -27.29 -43.15
N GLN A 26 -31.82 -27.90 -42.11
CA GLN A 26 -31.68 -27.48 -40.74
C GLN A 26 -30.19 -27.50 -40.30
N ARG A 27 -29.45 -28.52 -40.71
CA ARG A 27 -28.00 -28.60 -40.41
C ARG A 27 -27.17 -27.53 -41.12
N ILE A 28 -27.57 -27.15 -42.35
CA ILE A 28 -26.91 -26.03 -43.06
C ILE A 28 -27.20 -24.70 -42.36
N GLU A 29 -28.41 -24.44 -41.91
CA GLU A 29 -28.78 -23.24 -41.16
C GLU A 29 -27.99 -23.14 -39.85
N GLU A 30 -27.84 -24.23 -39.07
CA GLU A 30 -27.02 -24.29 -37.88
C GLU A 30 -25.54 -23.96 -38.18
N LEU A 31 -24.99 -24.53 -39.25
CA LEU A 31 -23.60 -24.27 -39.67
C LEU A 31 -23.37 -22.84 -40.14
N ILE A 32 -24.36 -22.21 -40.79
CA ILE A 32 -24.29 -20.78 -41.16
C ILE A 32 -24.17 -19.92 -39.91
N VAL A 33 -25.03 -20.13 -38.91
CA VAL A 33 -24.97 -19.40 -37.62
C VAL A 33 -23.63 -19.61 -36.95
N GLU A 34 -23.12 -20.82 -36.88
CA GLU A 34 -21.81 -21.11 -36.28
C GLU A 34 -20.65 -20.41 -37.03
N ILE A 35 -20.73 -20.31 -38.35
CA ILE A 35 -19.73 -19.57 -39.16
C ILE A 35 -19.81 -18.07 -38.88
N GLU A 36 -21.01 -17.48 -38.83
CA GLU A 36 -21.18 -16.04 -38.52
C GLU A 36 -20.66 -15.69 -37.14
N GLU A 37 -20.92 -16.54 -36.12
CA GLU A 37 -20.36 -16.37 -34.78
C GLU A 37 -18.83 -16.43 -34.76
N LYS A 38 -18.24 -17.40 -35.48
CA LYS A 38 -16.79 -17.54 -35.59
C LYS A 38 -16.14 -16.37 -36.35
N GLU A 39 -16.76 -15.87 -37.43
CA GLU A 39 -16.28 -14.69 -38.17
C GLU A 39 -16.31 -13.44 -37.28
N THR A 40 -17.38 -13.25 -36.49
CA THR A 40 -17.52 -12.16 -35.55
C THR A 40 -16.44 -12.22 -34.43
N ALA A 41 -16.21 -13.41 -33.88
CA ALA A 41 -15.19 -13.66 -32.89
C ALA A 41 -13.76 -13.38 -33.43
N LEU A 42 -13.51 -13.82 -34.69
CA LEU A 42 -12.22 -13.58 -35.37
C LEU A 42 -11.97 -12.09 -35.58
N LEU A 43 -12.97 -11.34 -36.04
CA LEU A 43 -12.87 -9.90 -36.26
C LEU A 43 -12.60 -9.17 -34.93
N THR A 44 -13.26 -9.59 -33.85
CA THR A 44 -13.04 -9.04 -32.51
C THR A 44 -11.64 -9.33 -32.01
N ALA A 45 -11.14 -10.56 -32.21
CA ALA A 45 -9.79 -10.94 -31.84
C ALA A 45 -8.71 -10.15 -32.60
N GLN A 46 -8.92 -9.93 -33.91
CA GLN A 46 -8.02 -9.12 -34.73
C GLN A 46 -7.97 -7.65 -34.26
N LYS A 47 -9.13 -7.08 -33.87
CA LYS A 47 -9.19 -5.74 -33.32
C LYS A 47 -8.44 -5.60 -32.01
N LEU A 48 -8.64 -6.55 -31.09
CA LEU A 48 -7.91 -6.60 -29.82
C LEU A 48 -6.40 -6.76 -30.00
N GLN A 49 -6.00 -7.55 -31.01
CA GLN A 49 -4.58 -7.72 -31.33
C GLN A 49 -3.96 -6.42 -31.85
N ALA A 50 -4.66 -5.69 -32.71
CA ALA A 50 -4.19 -4.40 -33.22
C ALA A 50 -4.09 -3.34 -32.11
N GLU A 51 -5.07 -3.29 -31.20
CA GLU A 51 -5.03 -2.41 -30.02
C GLU A 51 -3.85 -2.75 -29.09
N ALA A 52 -3.59 -4.03 -28.86
CA ALA A 52 -2.46 -4.47 -28.04
C ALA A 52 -1.10 -4.13 -28.67
N GLU A 53 -1.00 -4.23 -29.98
CA GLU A 53 0.23 -3.87 -30.72
C GLU A 53 0.49 -2.36 -30.71
N GLN A 54 -0.55 -1.55 -30.81
CA GLN A 54 -0.46 -0.11 -30.66
C GLN A 54 -0.02 0.28 -29.26
N GLN A 55 -0.60 -0.30 -28.21
CA GLN A 55 -0.20 -0.05 -26.82
C GLN A 55 1.26 -0.45 -26.55
N ARG A 56 1.72 -1.53 -27.17
CA ARG A 56 3.12 -1.94 -27.08
C ARG A 56 4.05 -0.89 -27.68
N LEU A 57 3.72 -0.38 -28.86
CA LEU A 57 4.53 0.64 -29.55
C LEU A 57 4.60 1.95 -28.73
N GLU A 58 3.48 2.37 -28.16
CA GLU A 58 3.43 3.54 -27.28
C GLU A 58 4.27 3.33 -25.99
N ALA A 59 4.26 2.13 -25.43
CA ALA A 59 5.08 1.79 -24.25
C ALA A 59 6.59 1.80 -24.59
N GLU A 60 6.99 1.31 -25.76
CA GLU A 60 8.37 1.35 -26.24
C GLU A 60 8.84 2.80 -26.45
N GLN A 61 8.00 3.68 -27.03
CA GLN A 61 8.31 5.09 -27.18
C GLN A 61 8.52 5.80 -25.83
N ARG A 62 7.64 5.55 -24.85
CA ARG A 62 7.78 6.09 -23.49
C ARG A 62 9.06 5.60 -22.80
N THR A 63 9.44 4.35 -23.01
CA THR A 63 10.69 3.80 -22.45
C THR A 63 11.90 4.54 -23.00
N THR A 64 11.95 4.78 -24.31
CA THR A 64 13.03 5.53 -24.96
C THR A 64 13.09 6.99 -24.46
N GLU A 65 11.92 7.62 -24.23
CA GLU A 65 11.87 8.98 -23.70
C GLU A 65 12.39 9.06 -22.27
N VAL A 66 12.04 8.08 -21.43
CA VAL A 66 12.54 7.97 -20.04
C VAL A 66 14.04 7.69 -20.01
N GLU A 67 14.56 6.84 -20.89
CA GLU A 67 16.00 6.58 -21.02
C GLU A 67 16.77 7.86 -21.39
N THR A 68 16.25 8.65 -22.32
CA THR A 68 16.84 9.95 -22.71
C THR A 68 16.85 10.95 -21.54
N GLN A 69 15.76 11.01 -20.77
CA GLN A 69 15.69 11.85 -19.57
C GLN A 69 16.67 11.37 -18.49
N LEU A 70 16.82 10.08 -18.34
CA LEU A 70 17.77 9.49 -17.37
C LEU A 70 19.21 9.83 -17.72
N GLU A 71 19.59 9.75 -18.99
CA GLU A 71 20.92 10.15 -19.48
C GLU A 71 21.18 11.65 -19.24
N THR A 72 20.17 12.49 -19.50
CA THR A 72 20.26 13.93 -19.25
C THR A 72 20.47 14.23 -17.75
N LEU A 73 19.76 13.52 -16.87
CA LEU A 73 19.90 13.68 -15.41
C LEU A 73 21.23 13.17 -14.92
N GLN A 74 21.76 12.06 -15.48
CA GLN A 74 23.08 11.54 -15.14
C GLN A 74 24.18 12.54 -15.51
N ASN A 75 24.11 13.15 -16.69
CA ASN A 75 25.05 14.19 -17.11
C ASN A 75 24.98 15.41 -16.18
N ARG A 76 23.79 15.79 -15.73
CA ARG A 76 23.60 16.89 -14.78
C ARG A 76 24.17 16.59 -13.39
N ILE A 77 24.10 15.33 -12.95
CA ILE A 77 24.71 14.87 -11.69
C ILE A 77 26.24 15.01 -11.78
N VAL A 78 26.85 14.60 -12.90
CA VAL A 78 28.29 14.73 -13.12
C VAL A 78 28.72 16.20 -13.08
N GLU A 79 27.99 17.11 -13.76
CA GLU A 79 28.28 18.54 -13.72
C GLU A 79 28.19 19.12 -12.29
N LEU A 80 27.18 18.71 -11.52
CA LEU A 80 27.02 19.16 -10.14
C LEU A 80 28.12 18.61 -9.23
N GLN A 81 28.58 17.39 -9.45
CA GLN A 81 29.70 16.80 -8.71
C GLN A 81 31.02 17.52 -9.00
N GLU A 82 31.27 17.92 -10.25
CA GLU A 82 32.41 18.76 -10.60
C GLU A 82 32.35 20.16 -9.96
N GLN A 83 31.16 20.78 -9.93
CA GLN A 83 30.96 22.06 -9.25
C GLN A 83 31.20 21.95 -7.74
N LEU A 84 30.75 20.86 -7.10
CA LEU A 84 30.95 20.60 -5.69
C LEU A 84 32.46 20.41 -5.37
N SER A 85 33.18 19.63 -6.19
CA SER A 85 34.60 19.42 -6.05
C SER A 85 35.40 20.73 -6.18
N ASN A 86 34.97 21.63 -7.07
CA ASN A 86 35.58 22.95 -7.24
C ASN A 86 35.31 23.88 -6.04
N ILE A 87 34.16 23.78 -5.39
CA ILE A 87 33.83 24.50 -4.16
C ILE A 87 34.68 23.98 -2.99
N GLU A 88 34.80 22.67 -2.83
CA GLU A 88 35.64 22.05 -1.79
C GLU A 88 37.13 22.42 -1.91
N THR A 89 37.64 22.53 -3.16
CA THR A 89 39.01 22.99 -3.40
C THR A 89 39.19 24.49 -3.11
N PHE A 90 38.15 25.31 -3.25
CA PHE A 90 38.17 26.75 -2.90
C PHE A 90 38.09 26.97 -1.41
N GLU A 91 37.32 26.16 -0.68
CA GLU A 91 37.22 26.20 0.78
C GLU A 91 38.50 25.73 1.49
N THR A 92 39.16 24.68 0.99
CA THR A 92 40.43 24.22 1.51
C THR A 92 41.55 25.24 1.31
N ALA A 93 41.54 25.98 0.21
CA ALA A 93 42.50 27.06 -0.06
C ALA A 93 42.28 28.33 0.81
N ASN A 94 41.06 28.53 1.33
CA ASN A 94 40.75 29.67 2.24
C ASN A 94 40.94 29.34 3.71
N THR A 95 40.91 28.07 4.14
CA THR A 95 41.13 27.62 5.52
C THR A 95 42.61 27.69 5.93
N GLU A 96 43.55 27.66 5.00
CA GLU A 96 44.98 27.84 5.31
C GLU A 96 45.40 29.31 5.61
N LYS A 97 44.47 30.27 5.49
CA LYS A 97 44.80 31.73 5.69
C LYS A 97 44.17 32.39 6.89
N GLN A 98 43.41 31.69 7.72
CA GLN A 98 42.83 32.29 8.93
C GLN A 98 42.94 31.37 10.15
N ASP A 99 44.16 31.32 10.69
CA ASP A 99 44.35 30.92 12.07
C ASP A 99 44.71 32.19 12.87
N SER A 100 43.72 32.75 13.54
CA SER A 100 43.84 33.47 14.83
C SER A 100 42.53 34.21 15.16
N THR A 101 42.04 33.91 16.37
CA THR A 101 41.18 34.67 17.28
C THR A 101 39.64 34.53 17.18
N LEU A 102 39.16 34.07 18.34
CA LEU A 102 37.90 34.40 19.05
C LEU A 102 36.64 33.55 18.86
N GLY A 103 36.29 32.87 19.98
CA GLY A 103 34.98 33.01 20.62
C GLY A 103 33.85 32.11 20.14
N ASP A 104 33.70 31.02 20.80
CA ASP A 104 32.58 30.15 21.10
C ASP A 104 31.17 30.74 20.83
N THR A 105 30.50 30.26 19.79
CA THR A 105 29.05 29.99 19.67
C THR A 105 28.86 29.15 18.42
N SER A 106 28.78 27.84 18.58
CA SER A 106 28.67 26.87 17.48
C SER A 106 27.26 26.75 16.93
N ILE A 107 27.06 27.23 15.72
CA ILE A 107 26.06 26.69 14.80
C ILE A 107 26.81 25.70 13.90
N PRO A 108 26.46 24.41 13.85
CA PRO A 108 27.18 23.45 13.01
C PRO A 108 26.85 23.68 11.53
N THR A 109 27.86 24.04 10.76
CA THR A 109 27.73 24.28 9.32
C THR A 109 28.81 23.52 8.54
N THR A 110 28.77 22.21 8.54
CA THR A 110 29.55 21.43 7.56
C THR A 110 28.70 20.37 6.92
N CYS A 111 28.84 20.23 5.60
CA CYS A 111 28.13 19.21 4.80
C CYS A 111 28.35 17.77 5.29
N GLN A 112 29.42 17.49 6.02
CA GLN A 112 29.68 16.17 6.62
C GLN A 112 28.79 15.90 7.84
N GLU A 113 28.52 16.87 8.70
CA GLU A 113 27.61 16.72 9.84
C GLU A 113 26.17 16.58 9.38
N ILE A 114 25.77 17.32 8.33
CA ILE A 114 24.46 17.17 7.68
C ILE A 114 24.33 15.78 7.04
N SER A 115 25.38 15.26 6.41
CA SER A 115 25.39 13.93 5.80
C SER A 115 25.35 12.80 6.84
N CYS A 116 26.05 12.94 7.97
CA CYS A 116 25.96 11.99 9.08
C CYS A 116 24.60 12.04 9.77
N HIS A 117 24.07 13.22 10.02
CA HIS A 117 22.74 13.43 10.58
C HIS A 117 21.64 12.88 9.64
N PHE A 118 21.79 13.03 8.33
CA PHE A 118 20.91 12.43 7.32
C PHE A 118 20.96 10.90 7.30
N LYS A 119 22.12 10.29 7.51
CA LYS A 119 22.27 8.82 7.63
C LYS A 119 21.61 8.27 8.90
N ASP A 120 21.69 8.99 10.01
CA ASP A 120 21.06 8.59 11.28
C ASP A 120 19.53 8.79 11.23
N ILE A 121 19.07 9.81 10.53
CA ILE A 121 17.65 10.05 10.24
C ILE A 121 17.10 8.94 9.31
N MET A 122 17.87 8.48 8.32
CA MET A 122 17.49 7.37 7.45
C MET A 122 17.35 6.04 8.21
N ARG A 123 18.17 5.78 9.22
CA ARG A 123 18.07 4.59 10.09
C ARG A 123 16.82 4.60 10.97
N GLY A 124 16.30 5.77 11.35
CA GLY A 124 15.11 5.91 12.19
C GLY A 124 13.83 5.40 11.53
N VAL A 125 13.67 5.50 10.21
CA VAL A 125 12.47 5.00 9.48
C VAL A 125 12.51 3.48 9.31
N ALA A 126 13.69 2.88 9.17
CA ALA A 126 13.87 1.44 9.07
C ALA A 126 13.53 0.69 10.38
N LYS A 127 13.69 1.34 11.53
CA LYS A 127 13.47 0.73 12.86
C LYS A 127 12.01 0.29 13.11
N GLY A 128 11.04 0.84 12.42
CA GLY A 128 9.63 0.51 12.63
C GLY A 128 9.23 -0.93 12.27
N ASN A 129 10.02 -1.64 11.45
CA ASN A 129 9.78 -3.02 11.05
C ASN A 129 10.91 -3.98 11.43
N ASP A 130 12.04 -3.47 11.91
CA ASP A 130 13.13 -4.27 12.44
C ASP A 130 12.90 -4.42 13.96
N VAL A 131 12.00 -5.34 14.31
CA VAL A 131 11.72 -5.69 15.69
C VAL A 131 12.61 -6.89 15.99
N ASP A 132 13.57 -6.70 16.88
CA ASP A 132 14.41 -7.80 17.37
C ASP A 132 13.53 -8.87 18.04
N GLU A 133 13.87 -10.15 17.87
CA GLU A 133 13.14 -11.26 18.51
C GLU A 133 13.03 -11.08 20.03
N GLU A 134 14.03 -10.49 20.67
CA GLU A 134 14.04 -10.18 22.12
C GLU A 134 12.92 -9.19 22.54
N SER A 135 12.30 -8.48 21.60
CA SER A 135 11.22 -7.53 21.87
C SER A 135 9.82 -8.10 21.58
N LEU A 136 9.74 -9.34 21.09
CA LEU A 136 8.49 -10.06 20.83
C LEU A 136 7.91 -10.62 22.12
N ASP A 137 6.58 -10.70 22.21
CA ASP A 137 5.91 -11.36 23.32
C ASP A 137 5.83 -12.88 23.13
N ASP A 138 5.45 -13.59 24.20
CA ASP A 138 5.36 -15.05 24.20
C ASP A 138 4.40 -15.56 23.12
N ASP A 139 3.25 -14.90 22.89
CA ASP A 139 2.27 -15.28 21.85
C ASP A 139 2.87 -15.12 20.44
N GLN A 140 3.71 -14.11 20.24
CA GLN A 140 4.40 -13.84 18.96
C GLN A 140 5.52 -14.84 18.72
N LEU A 141 6.32 -15.13 19.76
CA LEU A 141 7.39 -16.13 19.72
C LEU A 141 6.83 -17.54 19.47
N ASP A 142 5.75 -17.92 20.15
CA ASP A 142 5.08 -19.19 19.94
C ASP A 142 4.64 -19.37 18.48
N LEU A 143 4.19 -18.29 17.80
CA LEU A 143 3.83 -18.36 16.38
C LEU A 143 5.04 -18.50 15.45
N ILE A 144 6.17 -17.91 15.80
CA ILE A 144 7.42 -18.07 15.04
C ILE A 144 7.97 -19.48 15.24
N GLU A 145 7.96 -19.98 16.47
CA GLU A 145 8.42 -21.33 16.82
C GLU A 145 7.44 -22.43 16.42
N TYR A 146 6.18 -22.08 16.13
CA TYR A 146 5.15 -23.05 15.73
C TYR A 146 5.67 -23.94 14.60
N THR A 147 5.54 -25.26 14.81
CA THR A 147 6.14 -26.27 13.94
C THR A 147 5.78 -26.08 12.46
N SER A 148 6.80 -26.13 11.62
CA SER A 148 6.75 -25.84 10.19
C SER A 148 5.94 -26.83 9.34
N ASP A 149 5.31 -27.84 9.93
CA ASP A 149 4.66 -28.93 9.18
C ASP A 149 3.15 -28.74 9.01
N LYS A 150 2.59 -27.62 9.46
CA LYS A 150 1.15 -27.35 9.38
C LYS A 150 0.87 -25.95 8.84
N SER A 151 -0.19 -25.85 8.04
CA SER A 151 -0.72 -24.56 7.63
C SER A 151 -1.31 -23.80 8.82
N MET A 152 -1.22 -22.47 8.79
CA MET A 152 -1.71 -21.58 9.85
C MET A 152 -2.64 -20.51 9.31
N LEU A 153 -3.58 -20.10 10.13
CA LEU A 153 -4.38 -18.89 9.97
C LEU A 153 -4.25 -18.05 11.24
N VAL A 154 -3.62 -16.89 11.13
CA VAL A 154 -3.35 -15.97 12.25
C VAL A 154 -4.21 -14.74 12.10
N ALA A 155 -4.98 -14.42 13.13
CA ALA A 155 -5.76 -13.20 13.23
C ALA A 155 -5.22 -12.30 14.34
N GLY A 156 -5.35 -10.99 14.17
CA GLY A 156 -4.98 -10.02 15.18
C GLY A 156 -5.42 -8.62 14.81
N CYS A 157 -5.55 -7.73 15.77
CA CYS A 157 -5.92 -6.34 15.52
C CYS A 157 -4.81 -5.54 14.80
N ALA A 158 -5.12 -4.31 14.39
CA ALA A 158 -4.12 -3.38 13.89
C ALA A 158 -3.00 -3.19 14.92
N GLY A 159 -1.74 -3.39 14.54
CA GLY A 159 -0.58 -3.21 15.43
C GLY A 159 -0.22 -4.42 16.30
N SER A 160 -0.81 -5.60 16.07
CA SER A 160 -0.47 -6.82 16.81
C SER A 160 0.80 -7.55 16.32
N GLY A 161 1.53 -7.00 15.35
CA GLY A 161 2.77 -7.58 14.87
C GLY A 161 2.64 -8.63 13.76
N LYS A 162 1.44 -8.87 13.19
CA LYS A 162 1.23 -9.88 12.12
C LYS A 162 2.28 -9.83 11.00
N SER A 163 2.51 -8.64 10.43
CA SER A 163 3.49 -8.48 9.34
C SER A 163 4.92 -8.74 9.79
N VAL A 164 5.25 -8.41 11.06
CA VAL A 164 6.55 -8.70 11.68
C VAL A 164 6.72 -10.21 11.79
N ILE A 165 5.74 -10.91 12.36
CA ILE A 165 5.77 -12.38 12.49
C ILE A 165 5.84 -13.05 11.12
N ALA A 166 5.08 -12.58 10.12
CA ALA A 166 5.14 -13.09 8.76
C ALA A 166 6.55 -13.01 8.17
N MET A 167 7.27 -11.90 8.41
CA MET A 167 8.64 -11.69 7.97
C MET A 167 9.62 -12.61 8.71
N HIS A 168 9.59 -12.65 10.05
CA HIS A 168 10.45 -13.54 10.85
C HIS A 168 10.24 -15.01 10.49
N LYS A 169 8.98 -15.41 10.33
CA LYS A 169 8.66 -16.78 9.91
C LYS A 169 9.20 -17.12 8.52
N ALA A 170 9.14 -16.17 7.59
CA ALA A 170 9.72 -16.35 6.26
C ALA A 170 11.25 -16.51 6.33
N GLU A 171 11.93 -15.70 7.15
CA GLU A 171 13.38 -15.82 7.39
C GLU A 171 13.77 -17.13 8.05
N GLN A 172 13.06 -17.52 9.11
CA GLN A 172 13.29 -18.79 9.80
C GLN A 172 13.21 -19.96 8.82
N LEU A 173 12.10 -20.09 8.09
CA LEU A 173 11.90 -21.16 7.12
C LEU A 173 12.98 -21.15 6.02
N TYR A 174 13.37 -19.96 5.54
CA TYR A 174 14.42 -19.84 4.56
C TYR A 174 15.78 -20.25 5.11
N SER A 175 16.12 -19.87 6.34
CA SER A 175 17.38 -20.28 7.01
C SER A 175 17.45 -21.80 7.23
N GLU A 176 16.30 -22.45 7.38
CA GLU A 176 16.19 -23.92 7.41
C GLU A 176 16.30 -24.58 6.02
N GLY A 177 16.59 -23.81 4.97
CA GLY A 177 16.72 -24.31 3.61
C GLY A 177 15.40 -24.64 2.92
N LYS A 178 14.29 -24.09 3.37
CA LYS A 178 12.97 -24.27 2.75
C LYS A 178 12.77 -23.27 1.60
N ASP A 179 11.98 -23.65 0.62
CA ASP A 179 11.54 -22.78 -0.46
C ASP A 179 10.34 -21.96 0.00
N VAL A 180 10.52 -20.63 0.16
CA VAL A 180 9.52 -19.71 0.77
C VAL A 180 9.18 -18.58 -0.18
N ILE A 181 7.88 -18.26 -0.26
CA ILE A 181 7.37 -17.04 -0.88
C ILE A 181 6.52 -16.29 0.15
N LEU A 182 6.85 -15.02 0.39
CA LEU A 182 6.00 -14.07 1.10
C LEU A 182 5.26 -13.18 0.10
N ILE A 183 3.95 -12.99 0.30
CA ILE A 183 3.08 -12.17 -0.55
C ILE A 183 2.43 -11.10 0.30
N ALA A 184 2.70 -9.82 -0.03
CA ALA A 184 1.99 -8.67 0.52
C ALA A 184 0.85 -8.24 -0.44
N TYR A 185 -0.22 -7.66 0.11
CA TYR A 185 -1.36 -7.24 -0.71
C TYR A 185 -0.99 -6.12 -1.71
N THR A 186 -0.31 -5.06 -1.25
CA THR A 186 0.00 -3.89 -2.08
C THR A 186 1.50 -3.72 -2.34
N LYS A 187 1.83 -3.03 -3.46
CA LYS A 187 3.21 -2.62 -3.77
C LYS A 187 3.81 -1.73 -2.67
N SER A 188 3.01 -0.83 -2.07
CA SER A 188 3.47 0.07 -1.01
C SER A 188 3.83 -0.70 0.27
N LEU A 189 2.98 -1.66 0.68
CA LEU A 189 3.26 -2.51 1.82
C LEU A 189 4.52 -3.37 1.58
N ASN A 190 4.65 -3.97 0.40
CA ASN A 190 5.85 -4.72 0.03
C ASN A 190 7.11 -3.83 0.11
N GLY A 191 7.07 -2.60 -0.44
CA GLY A 191 8.19 -1.65 -0.37
C GLY A 191 8.52 -1.25 1.07
N PHE A 192 7.51 -1.00 1.89
CA PHE A 192 7.68 -0.65 3.31
C PHE A 192 8.32 -1.81 4.11
N MET A 193 7.83 -3.03 3.95
CA MET A 193 8.38 -4.22 4.62
C MET A 193 9.83 -4.50 4.19
N ARG A 194 10.17 -4.28 2.90
CA ARG A 194 11.56 -4.45 2.40
C ARG A 194 12.55 -3.47 3.02
N VAL A 195 12.12 -2.27 3.39
CA VAL A 195 12.99 -1.30 4.08
C VAL A 195 13.39 -1.82 5.47
N GLY A 196 12.46 -2.47 6.17
CA GLY A 196 12.75 -3.11 7.46
C GLY A 196 13.69 -4.33 7.36
N LYS A 197 13.72 -5.01 6.21
CA LYS A 197 14.54 -6.21 5.97
C LYS A 197 15.16 -6.17 4.56
N PRO A 198 16.15 -5.29 4.32
CA PRO A 198 16.76 -5.13 3.01
C PRO A 198 17.50 -6.38 2.53
N ASP A 199 18.02 -7.20 3.47
CA ASP A 199 18.81 -8.41 3.21
C ASP A 199 17.95 -9.68 3.14
N ALA A 200 16.61 -9.55 3.08
CA ALA A 200 15.72 -10.70 2.97
C ALA A 200 16.07 -11.54 1.72
N SER A 201 16.55 -12.75 1.93
CA SER A 201 17.01 -13.63 0.87
C SER A 201 15.92 -14.53 0.28
N PHE A 202 14.75 -14.59 0.91
CA PHE A 202 13.58 -15.32 0.40
C PHE A 202 12.83 -14.54 -0.68
N ARG A 203 12.00 -15.22 -1.47
CA ARG A 203 11.19 -14.60 -2.51
C ARG A 203 10.04 -13.81 -1.90
N PHE A 204 10.02 -12.49 -2.17
CA PHE A 204 9.03 -11.58 -1.63
C PHE A 204 8.36 -10.77 -2.74
N TYR A 205 7.04 -10.92 -2.89
CA TYR A 205 6.25 -10.28 -3.94
C TYR A 205 5.11 -9.46 -3.34
N TYR A 206 4.61 -8.47 -4.07
CA TYR A 206 3.23 -8.04 -3.89
C TYR A 206 2.33 -8.83 -4.84
N HIS A 207 1.05 -8.95 -4.50
CA HIS A 207 0.12 -9.87 -5.15
C HIS A 207 0.09 -9.78 -6.68
N TYR A 208 -0.06 -8.56 -7.24
CA TYR A 208 -0.08 -8.39 -8.69
C TYR A 208 1.23 -8.83 -9.37
N GLN A 209 2.37 -8.58 -8.75
CA GLN A 209 3.68 -9.04 -9.24
C GLN A 209 3.74 -10.57 -9.26
N TRP A 210 3.30 -11.22 -8.17
CA TRP A 210 3.26 -12.67 -8.07
C TRP A 210 2.39 -13.29 -9.18
N LYS A 211 1.20 -12.71 -9.45
CA LYS A 211 0.33 -13.12 -10.58
C LYS A 211 1.02 -12.92 -11.93
N LYS A 212 1.64 -11.76 -12.16
CA LYS A 212 2.36 -11.46 -13.41
C LYS A 212 3.51 -12.43 -13.68
N MET A 213 4.14 -12.96 -12.64
CA MET A 213 5.19 -13.97 -12.72
C MET A 213 4.66 -15.41 -12.84
N MET A 214 3.41 -15.59 -13.29
CA MET A 214 2.76 -16.89 -13.46
C MET A 214 2.58 -17.68 -12.15
N MET A 215 2.40 -16.99 -11.03
CA MET A 215 2.09 -17.57 -9.72
C MET A 215 3.10 -18.67 -9.30
N PRO A 216 4.38 -18.33 -9.12
CA PRO A 216 5.39 -19.33 -8.77
C PRO A 216 5.02 -20.05 -7.48
N LYS A 217 5.30 -21.36 -7.47
CA LYS A 217 5.05 -22.26 -6.34
C LYS A 217 6.25 -22.30 -5.40
N ALA A 218 6.00 -22.60 -4.12
CA ALA A 218 7.02 -22.81 -3.11
C ALA A 218 6.60 -23.91 -2.12
N ASP A 219 7.51 -24.35 -1.27
CA ASP A 219 7.15 -25.24 -0.15
C ASP A 219 6.20 -24.53 0.79
N TYR A 220 6.47 -23.25 1.06
CA TYR A 220 5.68 -22.40 1.95
C TYR A 220 5.22 -21.12 1.22
N ILE A 221 3.92 -20.87 1.29
CA ILE A 221 3.31 -19.61 0.83
C ILE A 221 2.83 -18.84 2.05
N ILE A 222 3.42 -17.71 2.33
CA ILE A 222 3.04 -16.80 3.42
C ILE A 222 2.31 -15.62 2.80
N VAL A 223 1.11 -15.28 3.32
CA VAL A 223 0.31 -14.17 2.80
C VAL A 223 -0.07 -13.24 3.94
N ASP A 224 0.31 -11.98 3.81
CA ASP A 224 -0.12 -10.92 4.73
C ASP A 224 -1.36 -10.19 4.20
N GLU A 225 -2.19 -9.67 5.10
CA GLU A 225 -3.47 -9.00 4.80
C GLU A 225 -4.46 -9.92 4.04
N ILE A 226 -4.56 -11.20 4.44
CA ILE A 226 -5.36 -12.23 3.74
C ILE A 226 -6.84 -11.85 3.59
N GLN A 227 -7.42 -11.01 4.47
CA GLN A 227 -8.80 -10.54 4.41
C GLN A 227 -9.11 -9.64 3.21
N ASP A 228 -8.11 -9.23 2.44
CA ASP A 228 -8.29 -8.38 1.25
C ASP A 228 -8.40 -9.18 -0.06
N PHE A 229 -8.32 -10.50 0.04
CA PHE A 229 -8.37 -11.40 -1.11
C PHE A 229 -9.74 -12.04 -1.28
N THR A 230 -10.06 -12.37 -2.54
CA THR A 230 -11.27 -13.13 -2.86
C THR A 230 -11.05 -14.61 -2.58
N ARG A 231 -12.14 -15.40 -2.59
CA ARG A 231 -12.10 -16.84 -2.43
C ARG A 231 -11.19 -17.51 -3.47
N GLU A 232 -11.27 -17.06 -4.71
CA GLU A 232 -10.47 -17.58 -5.83
C GLU A 232 -8.99 -17.28 -5.63
N GLU A 233 -8.65 -16.07 -5.22
CA GLU A 233 -7.26 -15.67 -4.95
C GLU A 233 -6.66 -16.45 -3.77
N ILE A 234 -7.45 -16.70 -2.72
CA ILE A 234 -7.02 -17.53 -1.59
C ILE A 234 -6.79 -18.99 -2.05
N GLN A 235 -7.65 -19.52 -2.91
CA GLN A 235 -7.46 -20.85 -3.47
C GLN A 235 -6.19 -20.94 -4.34
N GLU A 236 -5.85 -19.87 -5.07
CA GLU A 236 -4.58 -19.79 -5.83
C GLU A 236 -3.37 -19.90 -4.91
N PHE A 237 -3.37 -19.23 -3.74
CA PHE A 237 -2.30 -19.33 -2.76
C PHE A 237 -2.17 -20.75 -2.18
N ILE A 238 -3.29 -21.38 -1.84
CA ILE A 238 -3.32 -22.75 -1.35
C ILE A 238 -2.73 -23.70 -2.41
N ASN A 239 -3.10 -23.55 -3.67
CA ASN A 239 -2.63 -24.38 -4.78
C ASN A 239 -1.14 -24.11 -5.13
N ALA A 240 -0.60 -22.97 -4.75
CA ALA A 240 0.82 -22.63 -4.94
C ALA A 240 1.71 -23.17 -3.83
N ALA A 241 1.16 -23.48 -2.67
CA ALA A 241 1.89 -24.09 -1.56
C ALA A 241 2.07 -25.60 -1.80
N LYS A 242 3.32 -26.07 -1.88
CA LYS A 242 3.65 -27.50 -2.02
C LYS A 242 3.51 -28.27 -0.70
N LYS A 243 3.70 -27.59 0.44
CA LYS A 243 3.61 -28.16 1.79
C LYS A 243 2.60 -27.41 2.64
N CYS A 244 2.86 -26.15 2.97
CA CYS A 244 2.05 -25.38 3.89
C CYS A 244 1.80 -23.95 3.38
N PHE A 245 0.66 -23.37 3.81
CA PHE A 245 0.37 -21.95 3.67
C PHE A 245 0.17 -21.33 5.06
N LEU A 246 0.63 -20.07 5.20
CA LEU A 246 0.54 -19.31 6.43
C LEU A 246 -0.14 -17.98 6.11
N PHE A 247 -1.33 -17.78 6.66
CA PHE A 247 -2.16 -16.62 6.38
C PHE A 247 -2.27 -15.71 7.59
N PHE A 248 -2.04 -14.41 7.37
CA PHE A 248 -2.11 -13.39 8.41
C PHE A 248 -3.16 -12.34 8.02
N GLY A 249 -4.05 -11.97 8.95
CA GLY A 249 -5.09 -11.01 8.61
C GLY A 249 -5.86 -10.39 9.77
N ASP A 250 -6.74 -9.43 9.41
CA ASP A 250 -7.61 -8.70 10.32
C ASP A 250 -8.91 -8.31 9.61
N THR A 251 -10.03 -8.92 10.00
CA THR A 251 -11.35 -8.64 9.40
C THR A 251 -11.77 -7.16 9.56
N ALA A 252 -11.39 -6.50 10.67
CA ALA A 252 -11.73 -5.11 10.93
C ALA A 252 -11.06 -4.13 9.95
N GLN A 253 -9.96 -4.53 9.31
CA GLN A 253 -9.24 -3.73 8.32
C GLN A 253 -9.63 -4.04 6.86
N SER A 254 -10.70 -4.80 6.60
CA SER A 254 -11.18 -5.07 5.23
C SER A 254 -11.92 -3.87 4.68
N ILE A 255 -11.27 -3.08 3.82
CA ILE A 255 -11.79 -1.83 3.23
C ILE A 255 -11.97 -1.86 1.71
N TYR A 256 -11.64 -2.97 1.05
CA TYR A 256 -11.68 -3.05 -0.42
C TYR A 256 -13.02 -3.54 -0.99
N ARG A 257 -14.02 -3.86 -0.16
CA ARG A 257 -15.36 -4.27 -0.60
C ARG A 257 -16.07 -3.20 -1.44
N GLN A 258 -15.85 -1.93 -1.13
CA GLN A 258 -16.44 -0.79 -1.87
C GLN A 258 -16.04 -0.75 -3.36
N TYR A 259 -14.95 -1.43 -3.75
CA TYR A 259 -14.55 -1.54 -5.16
C TYR A 259 -15.15 -2.76 -5.87
N GLY A 260 -16.24 -3.32 -5.33
CA GLY A 260 -16.93 -4.49 -5.89
C GLY A 260 -16.20 -5.82 -5.66
N LYS A 261 -15.11 -5.83 -4.91
CA LYS A 261 -14.34 -7.03 -4.60
C LYS A 261 -15.00 -7.80 -3.46
N GLN A 262 -15.44 -9.03 -3.72
CA GLN A 262 -15.99 -9.93 -2.70
C GLN A 262 -14.87 -10.59 -1.89
N THR A 263 -14.36 -9.86 -0.89
CA THR A 263 -13.30 -10.34 0.00
C THR A 263 -13.88 -11.24 1.10
N MET A 264 -13.06 -12.15 1.64
CA MET A 264 -13.45 -13.07 2.70
C MET A 264 -13.10 -12.54 4.08
N THR A 265 -13.95 -12.83 5.06
CA THR A 265 -13.62 -12.64 6.48
C THR A 265 -12.70 -13.74 6.98
N ILE A 266 -11.98 -13.50 8.09
CA ILE A 266 -11.12 -14.53 8.70
C ILE A 266 -11.94 -15.79 9.05
N ALA A 267 -13.18 -15.63 9.55
CA ALA A 267 -14.07 -16.75 9.85
C ALA A 267 -14.41 -17.60 8.60
N GLN A 268 -14.70 -16.95 7.47
CA GLN A 268 -14.96 -17.63 6.20
C GLN A 268 -13.71 -18.33 5.65
N ILE A 269 -12.51 -17.75 5.87
CA ILE A 269 -11.24 -18.38 5.50
C ILE A 269 -10.97 -19.61 6.38
N ALA A 270 -11.23 -19.51 7.69
CA ALA A 270 -11.13 -20.64 8.62
C ALA A 270 -12.04 -21.80 8.21
N GLU A 271 -13.30 -21.50 7.87
CA GLU A 271 -14.26 -22.48 7.36
C GLU A 271 -13.78 -23.13 6.04
N MET A 272 -13.30 -22.30 5.09
CA MET A 272 -12.81 -22.78 3.78
C MET A 272 -11.58 -23.70 3.92
N THR A 273 -10.68 -23.41 4.86
CA THR A 273 -9.41 -24.13 5.03
C THR A 273 -9.48 -25.25 6.06
N GLY A 274 -10.51 -25.28 6.89
CA GLY A 274 -10.62 -26.19 8.03
C GLY A 274 -9.62 -25.90 9.16
N LEU A 275 -8.98 -24.72 9.15
CA LEU A 275 -7.99 -24.34 10.16
C LEU A 275 -8.64 -23.62 11.34
N SER A 276 -8.13 -23.91 12.55
CA SER A 276 -8.37 -23.06 13.72
C SER A 276 -7.62 -21.74 13.57
N THR A 277 -8.26 -20.64 13.98
CA THR A 277 -7.63 -19.32 13.98
C THR A 277 -6.78 -19.12 15.23
N LEU A 278 -5.50 -18.84 15.04
CA LEU A 278 -4.59 -18.42 16.10
C LEU A 278 -4.75 -16.90 16.30
N GLN A 279 -4.84 -16.43 17.54
CA GLN A 279 -5.18 -15.03 17.84
C GLN A 279 -3.99 -14.30 18.47
N LEU A 280 -3.68 -13.12 17.94
CA LEU A 280 -2.78 -12.14 18.55
C LEU A 280 -3.61 -11.05 19.24
N PHE A 281 -3.47 -10.94 20.55
CA PHE A 281 -4.28 -10.04 21.35
C PHE A 281 -3.63 -8.70 21.65
N ASN A 282 -2.30 -8.66 21.79
CA ASN A 282 -1.58 -7.46 22.17
C ASN A 282 -1.40 -6.48 20.99
N ASN A 283 -1.40 -5.19 21.29
CA ASN A 283 -1.19 -4.12 20.32
C ASN A 283 0.00 -3.26 20.74
N TYR A 284 1.02 -3.23 19.91
CA TYR A 284 2.30 -2.56 20.18
C TYR A 284 2.45 -1.21 19.48
N ARG A 285 1.57 -0.93 18.51
CA ARG A 285 1.66 0.26 17.68
C ARG A 285 0.86 1.42 18.23
N LEU A 286 -0.40 1.18 18.53
CA LEU A 286 -1.38 2.24 18.67
C LEU A 286 -1.25 2.93 20.03
N PRO A 287 -1.09 4.29 20.09
CA PRO A 287 -1.17 5.02 21.34
C PRO A 287 -2.50 4.76 22.05
N ARG A 288 -2.48 4.57 23.38
CA ARG A 288 -3.69 4.25 24.15
C ARG A 288 -4.83 5.25 23.94
N PRO A 289 -4.61 6.59 23.93
CA PRO A 289 -5.69 7.53 23.66
C PRO A 289 -6.31 7.37 22.26
N VAL A 290 -5.48 7.14 21.23
CA VAL A 290 -5.95 6.90 19.86
C VAL A 290 -6.72 5.59 19.80
N ALA A 291 -6.22 4.53 20.42
CA ALA A 291 -6.88 3.23 20.51
C ALA A 291 -8.28 3.35 21.15
N LYS A 292 -8.38 4.07 22.25
CA LYS A 292 -9.65 4.31 22.95
C LYS A 292 -10.68 4.99 22.05
N ILE A 293 -10.26 6.00 21.28
CA ILE A 293 -11.14 6.70 20.34
C ILE A 293 -11.54 5.79 19.18
N THR A 294 -10.57 5.14 18.54
CA THR A 294 -10.84 4.32 17.35
C THR A 294 -11.74 3.14 17.65
N GLN A 295 -11.53 2.47 18.79
CA GLN A 295 -12.33 1.30 19.17
C GLN A 295 -13.75 1.67 19.60
N ASN A 296 -13.90 2.71 20.44
CA ASN A 296 -15.20 3.01 21.04
C ASN A 296 -16.10 3.87 20.16
N TYR A 297 -15.55 4.67 19.25
CA TYR A 297 -16.33 5.68 18.51
C TYR A 297 -16.25 5.53 16.99
N VAL A 298 -15.13 5.04 16.44
CA VAL A 298 -14.91 4.98 14.99
C VAL A 298 -15.07 3.57 14.44
N GLY A 299 -14.52 2.57 15.14
CA GLY A 299 -14.46 1.18 14.66
C GLY A 299 -15.84 0.56 14.47
N VAL A 300 -15.98 -0.23 13.41
CA VAL A 300 -17.16 -1.05 13.10
C VAL A 300 -16.72 -2.51 13.21
N ASP A 301 -17.46 -3.30 13.98
CA ASP A 301 -17.16 -4.74 14.20
C ASP A 301 -15.77 -5.00 14.79
N VAL A 302 -15.30 -4.12 15.68
CA VAL A 302 -14.05 -4.30 16.43
C VAL A 302 -14.33 -4.69 17.88
N ALA A 303 -13.36 -5.35 18.51
CA ALA A 303 -13.46 -5.72 19.92
C ALA A 303 -13.51 -4.47 20.82
N GLU A 304 -14.19 -4.58 21.96
CA GLU A 304 -14.22 -3.53 22.97
C GLU A 304 -12.78 -3.14 23.39
N TYR A 305 -12.58 -1.83 23.61
CA TYR A 305 -11.30 -1.32 24.09
C TYR A 305 -10.96 -1.88 25.48
N LYS A 306 -9.79 -2.51 25.59
CA LYS A 306 -9.22 -3.01 26.86
C LYS A 306 -7.82 -2.47 27.00
N GLU A 307 -7.59 -1.57 27.94
CA GLU A 307 -6.32 -0.85 28.13
C GLU A 307 -5.10 -1.77 28.22
N LYS A 308 -5.23 -2.90 28.91
CA LYS A 308 -4.15 -3.88 29.10
C LYS A 308 -3.62 -4.52 27.81
N VAL A 309 -4.40 -4.49 26.73
CA VAL A 309 -4.02 -5.01 25.41
C VAL A 309 -3.05 -4.06 24.70
N TYR A 310 -3.02 -2.78 25.08
CA TYR A 310 -2.22 -1.76 24.40
C TYR A 310 -0.90 -1.55 25.11
N GLN A 311 0.18 -2.04 24.51
CA GLN A 311 1.55 -2.02 25.07
C GLN A 311 2.30 -0.72 24.74
N ASN A 312 1.86 0.04 23.71
CA ASN A 312 2.45 1.35 23.42
C ASN A 312 2.27 2.28 24.63
N LYS A 313 3.40 2.87 25.09
CA LYS A 313 3.45 3.74 26.27
C LYS A 313 3.07 5.19 25.96
N GLU A 314 2.83 5.54 24.69
CA GLU A 314 2.45 6.89 24.30
C GLU A 314 1.08 7.25 24.88
N THR A 315 1.02 8.37 25.58
CA THR A 315 -0.17 8.86 26.28
C THR A 315 -0.64 10.23 25.80
N GLU A 316 0.04 10.84 24.81
CA GLU A 316 -0.38 12.12 24.26
C GLU A 316 -1.73 11.98 23.57
N LEU A 317 -2.67 12.90 23.94
CA LEU A 317 -3.99 12.93 23.37
C LEU A 317 -3.93 13.35 21.89
N PRO A 318 -4.75 12.76 21.01
CA PRO A 318 -4.88 13.24 19.65
C PRO A 318 -5.38 14.69 19.61
N ARG A 319 -5.03 15.43 18.56
CA ARG A 319 -5.40 16.83 18.39
C ARG A 319 -6.43 16.99 17.29
N PHE A 320 -7.56 17.59 17.62
CA PHE A 320 -8.62 17.93 16.67
C PHE A 320 -8.58 19.44 16.44
N ILE A 321 -8.14 19.85 15.25
CA ILE A 321 -7.81 21.23 14.92
C ILE A 321 -8.87 21.79 13.98
N HIS A 322 -9.59 22.82 14.39
CA HIS A 322 -10.49 23.57 13.52
C HIS A 322 -9.68 24.56 12.67
N THR A 323 -9.96 24.59 11.37
CA THR A 323 -9.34 25.52 10.41
C THR A 323 -10.42 26.29 9.67
N ASN A 324 -10.26 27.61 9.52
CA ASN A 324 -11.30 28.43 8.92
C ASN A 324 -11.22 28.45 7.38
N THR A 325 -10.04 28.25 6.84
CA THR A 325 -9.77 28.28 5.39
C THR A 325 -8.83 27.16 4.98
N PRO A 326 -8.82 26.78 3.69
CA PRO A 326 -7.84 25.84 3.15
C PRO A 326 -6.38 26.30 3.36
N GLU A 327 -6.14 27.62 3.38
CA GLU A 327 -4.81 28.18 3.64
C GLU A 327 -4.41 28.01 5.12
N ASP A 328 -5.34 28.14 6.06
CA ASP A 328 -5.09 27.89 7.49
C ASP A 328 -4.81 26.40 7.73
N GLU A 329 -5.53 25.52 7.04
CA GLU A 329 -5.28 24.07 7.09
C GLU A 329 -3.87 23.76 6.58
N PHE A 330 -3.49 24.30 5.42
CA PHE A 330 -2.16 24.13 4.86
C PHE A 330 -1.07 24.62 5.82
N LYS A 331 -1.21 25.81 6.40
CA LYS A 331 -0.27 26.35 7.41
C LYS A 331 -0.15 25.45 8.64
N SER A 332 -1.27 24.93 9.13
CA SER A 332 -1.29 23.99 10.24
C SER A 332 -0.51 22.70 9.92
N ILE A 333 -0.70 22.15 8.72
CA ILE A 333 0.05 20.97 8.25
C ILE A 333 1.55 21.27 8.21
N ILE A 334 1.96 22.40 7.64
CA ILE A 334 3.37 22.79 7.57
C ILE A 334 3.96 23.02 8.95
N GLN A 335 3.21 23.60 9.87
CA GLN A 335 3.65 23.78 11.25
C GLN A 335 3.86 22.44 11.96
N ILE A 336 2.96 21.46 11.75
CA ILE A 336 3.11 20.10 12.30
C ILE A 336 4.37 19.45 11.72
N ILE A 337 4.58 19.51 10.39
CA ILE A 337 5.77 18.96 9.73
C ILE A 337 7.04 19.57 10.32
N SER A 338 7.10 20.90 10.41
CA SER A 338 8.27 21.62 10.89
C SER A 338 8.57 21.36 12.37
N SER A 339 7.55 21.05 13.17
CA SER A 339 7.70 20.71 14.59
C SER A 339 8.21 19.29 14.83
N HIS A 340 8.27 18.45 13.79
CA HIS A 340 8.62 17.03 13.90
C HIS A 340 9.62 16.59 12.81
N PRO A 341 10.79 17.23 12.70
CA PRO A 341 11.72 17.05 11.58
C PRO A 341 12.32 15.63 11.50
N ASN A 342 12.36 14.92 12.62
CA ASN A 342 13.00 13.60 12.76
C ASN A 342 11.98 12.45 12.88
N GLN A 343 10.73 12.69 12.49
CA GLN A 343 9.66 11.70 12.57
C GLN A 343 9.04 11.44 11.20
N SER A 344 8.65 10.21 10.96
CA SER A 344 7.93 9.85 9.73
C SER A 344 6.50 10.41 9.79
N ILE A 345 6.09 11.12 8.73
CA ILE A 345 4.80 11.80 8.69
C ILE A 345 3.96 11.26 7.52
N GLY A 346 2.78 10.75 7.84
CA GLY A 346 1.73 10.40 6.87
C GLY A 346 0.63 11.45 6.86
N ILE A 347 0.41 12.08 5.70
CA ILE A 347 -0.70 13.00 5.45
C ILE A 347 -1.73 12.22 4.64
N LEU A 348 -2.82 11.83 5.30
CA LEU A 348 -3.75 10.87 4.75
C LEU A 348 -5.08 11.55 4.42
N TYR A 349 -5.53 11.39 3.18
CA TYR A 349 -6.76 11.96 2.66
C TYR A 349 -7.81 10.89 2.36
N HIS A 350 -9.07 11.30 2.36
CA HIS A 350 -10.16 10.41 1.96
C HIS A 350 -10.16 10.12 0.45
N SER A 351 -9.78 11.10 -0.38
CA SER A 351 -9.86 11.01 -1.85
C SER A 351 -8.52 11.21 -2.56
N ASN A 352 -8.41 10.68 -3.79
CA ASN A 352 -7.27 10.91 -4.67
C ASN A 352 -7.16 12.38 -5.10
N GLU A 353 -8.29 13.06 -5.31
CA GLU A 353 -8.35 14.47 -5.68
C GLU A 353 -7.68 15.36 -4.62
N SER A 354 -7.99 15.13 -3.34
CA SER A 354 -7.35 15.86 -2.24
C SER A 354 -5.85 15.59 -2.15
N VAL A 355 -5.40 14.36 -2.41
CA VAL A 355 -3.97 14.02 -2.48
C VAL A 355 -3.28 14.81 -3.59
N LEU A 356 -3.88 14.85 -4.79
CA LEU A 356 -3.34 15.56 -5.93
C LEU A 356 -3.28 17.09 -5.67
N GLN A 357 -4.34 17.65 -5.08
CA GLN A 357 -4.40 19.06 -4.72
C GLN A 357 -3.31 19.44 -3.70
N MET A 358 -3.14 18.65 -2.65
CA MET A 358 -2.10 18.86 -1.64
C MET A 358 -0.70 18.73 -2.24
N ASN A 359 -0.46 17.71 -3.07
CA ASN A 359 0.82 17.53 -3.75
C ASN A 359 1.16 18.76 -4.61
N LYS A 360 0.20 19.27 -5.38
CA LYS A 360 0.36 20.49 -6.17
C LYS A 360 0.72 21.71 -5.32
N GLN A 361 0.02 21.91 -4.21
CA GLN A 361 0.29 23.00 -3.27
C GLN A 361 1.71 22.90 -2.64
N MET A 362 2.17 21.69 -2.31
CA MET A 362 3.52 21.45 -1.79
C MET A 362 4.58 21.83 -2.83
N ILE A 363 4.41 21.36 -4.08
CA ILE A 363 5.32 21.66 -5.20
C ILE A 363 5.38 23.17 -5.47
N GLU A 364 4.24 23.85 -5.59
CA GLU A 364 4.16 25.29 -5.84
C GLU A 364 4.88 26.14 -4.79
N ARG A 365 4.96 25.64 -3.56
CA ARG A 365 5.64 26.30 -2.44
C ARG A 365 7.07 25.79 -2.19
N GLY A 366 7.59 24.92 -3.08
CA GLY A 366 8.94 24.36 -2.97
C GLY A 366 9.12 23.39 -1.78
N ILE A 367 8.03 22.83 -1.25
CA ILE A 367 8.07 21.90 -0.12
C ILE A 367 8.18 20.47 -0.67
N ARG A 368 9.24 19.78 -0.28
CA ARG A 368 9.47 18.40 -0.69
C ARG A 368 8.49 17.46 0.00
N CYS A 369 7.80 16.64 -0.81
CA CYS A 369 6.91 15.58 -0.34
C CYS A 369 6.97 14.38 -1.28
N GLU A 370 6.55 13.23 -0.78
CA GLU A 370 6.34 12.01 -1.55
C GLU A 370 4.85 11.68 -1.54
N PHE A 371 4.34 11.13 -2.63
CA PHE A 371 2.89 10.94 -2.76
C PHE A 371 2.53 9.66 -3.49
N LYS A 372 1.29 9.23 -3.27
CA LYS A 372 0.66 8.15 -4.02
C LYS A 372 -0.82 8.45 -4.22
N TYR A 373 -1.25 8.44 -5.47
CA TYR A 373 -2.66 8.52 -5.87
C TYR A 373 -2.91 7.69 -7.12
N ASN A 374 -4.19 7.36 -7.36
CA ASN A 374 -4.63 6.76 -8.61
C ASN A 374 -5.23 7.86 -9.48
N ASP A 375 -4.70 8.02 -10.69
CA ASP A 375 -5.26 8.95 -11.66
C ASP A 375 -6.59 8.40 -12.18
N THR A 376 -7.65 9.22 -12.12
CA THR A 376 -9.01 8.83 -12.49
C THR A 376 -9.39 9.27 -13.91
N ASP A 377 -8.56 10.10 -14.57
CA ASP A 377 -8.89 10.76 -15.84
C ASP A 377 -8.48 9.94 -17.08
N GLY A 378 -8.78 8.62 -17.09
CA GLY A 378 -8.82 7.82 -18.31
C GLY A 378 -7.76 6.74 -18.48
N GLU A 379 -6.62 6.80 -17.84
CA GLU A 379 -5.71 5.68 -17.71
C GLU A 379 -5.46 5.43 -16.23
N LYS A 380 -5.78 4.24 -15.73
CA LYS A 380 -5.58 3.79 -14.34
C LYS A 380 -4.08 3.75 -13.99
N GLN A 381 -3.39 4.88 -14.07
CA GLN A 381 -1.98 4.98 -13.68
C GLN A 381 -1.90 5.22 -12.17
N ASN A 382 -1.34 4.24 -11.48
CA ASN A 382 -0.99 4.35 -10.08
C ASN A 382 0.30 5.16 -9.96
N VAL A 383 0.17 6.47 -9.75
CA VAL A 383 1.31 7.38 -9.63
C VAL A 383 1.86 7.33 -8.21
N SER A 384 3.14 7.00 -8.05
CA SER A 384 3.76 6.89 -6.73
C SER A 384 5.23 7.30 -6.76
N THR A 385 5.60 8.22 -5.87
CA THR A 385 6.99 8.61 -5.58
C THR A 385 7.46 8.14 -4.20
N LEU A 386 6.68 7.25 -3.55
CA LEU A 386 6.96 6.82 -2.18
C LEU A 386 8.32 6.13 -2.05
N ASN A 387 9.14 6.65 -1.16
CA ASN A 387 10.40 6.07 -0.73
C ASN A 387 10.41 5.97 0.81
N PHE A 388 10.32 4.77 1.34
CA PHE A 388 10.26 4.55 2.79
C PHE A 388 11.63 4.63 3.48
N ASN A 389 12.72 4.84 2.74
CA ASN A 389 14.05 5.14 3.29
C ASN A 389 14.23 6.63 3.64
N THR A 390 13.22 7.46 3.48
CA THR A 390 13.28 8.89 3.77
C THR A 390 12.23 9.30 4.80
N LEU A 391 12.52 10.38 5.54
CA LEU A 391 11.56 11.04 6.44
C LEU A 391 10.72 12.13 5.74
N VAL A 392 10.88 12.29 4.43
CA VAL A 392 10.05 13.20 3.63
C VAL A 392 8.57 12.88 3.85
N PRO A 393 7.70 13.86 4.14
CA PRO A 393 6.28 13.64 4.37
C PRO A 393 5.62 12.89 3.22
N LYS A 394 4.77 11.92 3.54
CA LYS A 394 4.11 11.05 2.56
C LYS A 394 2.63 11.38 2.50
N ILE A 395 2.15 11.73 1.30
CA ILE A 395 0.78 12.14 1.03
C ILE A 395 0.09 11.01 0.26
N MET A 396 -1.02 10.49 0.78
CA MET A 396 -1.76 9.40 0.13
C MET A 396 -3.19 9.29 0.65
N THR A 397 -3.98 8.41 0.02
CA THR A 397 -5.33 8.12 0.50
C THR A 397 -5.31 7.16 1.71
N TYR A 398 -6.39 7.14 2.51
CA TYR A 398 -6.62 6.18 3.59
C TYR A 398 -6.40 4.73 3.12
N HIS A 399 -6.89 4.39 1.93
CA HIS A 399 -6.72 3.07 1.33
C HIS A 399 -5.26 2.76 0.98
N SER A 400 -4.55 3.74 0.45
CA SER A 400 -3.14 3.58 0.09
C SER A 400 -2.22 3.44 1.30
N ALA A 401 -2.64 3.97 2.47
CA ALA A 401 -1.92 3.88 3.72
C ALA A 401 -2.10 2.53 4.44
N LYS A 402 -3.00 1.67 3.96
CA LYS A 402 -3.22 0.36 4.58
C LYS A 402 -1.93 -0.47 4.64
N GLY A 403 -1.66 -1.08 5.79
CA GLY A 403 -0.43 -1.83 6.09
C GLY A 403 0.77 -0.96 6.47
N LEU A 404 0.75 0.34 6.14
CA LEU A 404 1.82 1.28 6.51
C LEU A 404 1.67 1.76 7.95
N GLN A 405 2.70 2.46 8.44
CA GLN A 405 2.69 3.11 9.76
C GLN A 405 3.58 4.36 9.74
N PHE A 406 3.23 5.34 10.56
CA PHE A 406 3.93 6.61 10.66
C PHE A 406 4.00 7.05 12.12
N ASP A 407 5.09 7.71 12.51
CA ASP A 407 5.19 8.30 13.85
C ASP A 407 4.06 9.30 14.05
N ILE A 408 3.80 10.11 13.02
CA ILE A 408 2.75 11.12 13.03
C ILE A 408 1.79 10.87 11.86
N VAL A 409 0.51 10.88 12.16
CA VAL A 409 -0.56 10.86 11.16
C VAL A 409 -1.32 12.17 11.21
N ILE A 410 -1.51 12.79 10.05
CA ILE A 410 -2.34 13.96 9.84
C ILE A 410 -3.50 13.54 8.94
N LEU A 411 -4.72 13.79 9.39
CA LEU A 411 -5.97 13.57 8.65
C LEU A 411 -6.60 14.93 8.32
N PRO A 412 -6.23 15.56 7.19
CA PRO A 412 -6.81 16.84 6.79
C PRO A 412 -8.21 16.65 6.21
N GLN A 413 -8.96 17.74 6.09
CA GLN A 413 -10.26 17.80 5.43
C GLN A 413 -11.27 16.79 6.00
N TYR A 414 -11.21 16.53 7.31
CA TYR A 414 -12.17 15.63 7.92
C TYR A 414 -13.59 16.21 7.82
N ASN A 415 -14.44 15.50 7.11
CA ASN A 415 -15.83 15.88 6.83
C ASN A 415 -16.85 14.82 7.29
N GLY A 416 -16.45 13.97 8.25
CA GLY A 416 -17.28 12.92 8.80
C GLY A 416 -17.13 11.57 8.12
N ALA A 417 -17.71 10.54 8.74
CA ALA A 417 -17.79 9.18 8.21
C ALA A 417 -19.12 8.58 8.65
N SER A 418 -20.15 8.66 7.79
CA SER A 418 -21.54 8.33 8.17
C SER A 418 -21.89 6.85 7.92
N ASP A 419 -21.33 6.24 6.90
CA ASP A 419 -21.57 4.84 6.54
C ASP A 419 -20.47 3.90 7.07
N ALA A 420 -20.72 2.60 7.05
CA ALA A 420 -19.82 1.59 7.59
C ALA A 420 -18.47 1.55 6.86
N GLU A 421 -18.44 1.78 5.55
CA GLU A 421 -17.22 1.74 4.74
C GLU A 421 -16.33 2.96 5.04
N SER A 422 -16.94 4.17 5.10
CA SER A 422 -16.23 5.40 5.48
C SER A 422 -15.66 5.31 6.91
N LYS A 423 -16.40 4.71 7.85
CA LYS A 423 -15.91 4.45 9.22
C LYS A 423 -14.73 3.49 9.23
N LYS A 424 -14.77 2.41 8.45
CA LYS A 424 -13.65 1.47 8.32
C LYS A 424 -12.42 2.15 7.70
N ALA A 425 -12.61 2.98 6.67
CA ALA A 425 -11.51 3.72 6.06
C ALA A 425 -10.87 4.70 7.06
N LEU A 426 -11.68 5.43 7.83
CA LEU A 426 -11.22 6.30 8.91
C LEU A 426 -10.49 5.51 10.01
N TYR A 427 -11.04 4.39 10.45
CA TYR A 427 -10.40 3.47 11.40
C TYR A 427 -9.02 3.04 10.90
N VAL A 428 -8.93 2.60 9.63
CA VAL A 428 -7.64 2.23 9.03
C VAL A 428 -6.67 3.41 9.06
N ALA A 429 -7.09 4.61 8.67
CA ALA A 429 -6.22 5.79 8.65
C ALA A 429 -5.71 6.16 10.06
N MET A 430 -6.58 6.23 11.05
CA MET A 430 -6.22 6.55 12.43
C MET A 430 -5.28 5.49 13.04
N THR A 431 -5.47 4.21 12.70
CA THR A 431 -4.63 3.11 13.21
C THR A 431 -3.25 3.02 12.55
N ARG A 432 -2.90 3.94 11.65
CA ARG A 432 -1.52 4.06 11.11
C ARG A 432 -0.57 4.79 12.05
N THR A 433 -1.07 5.39 13.12
CA THR A 433 -0.35 6.23 14.08
C THR A 433 0.47 5.39 15.06
N ILE A 434 1.74 5.80 15.28
CA ILE A 434 2.62 5.25 16.31
C ILE A 434 2.69 6.19 17.53
N HIS A 435 2.81 7.52 17.31
CA HIS A 435 2.96 8.49 18.37
C HIS A 435 1.82 9.51 18.41
N LYS A 436 1.62 10.31 17.35
CA LYS A 436 0.70 11.44 17.37
C LYS A 436 -0.31 11.40 16.22
N LEU A 437 -1.54 11.73 16.55
CA LEU A 437 -2.64 11.87 15.59
C LEU A 437 -3.16 13.30 15.58
N TYR A 438 -3.23 13.88 14.38
CA TYR A 438 -3.85 15.17 14.13
C TYR A 438 -5.02 14.98 13.17
N VAL A 439 -6.19 15.55 13.52
CA VAL A 439 -7.38 15.59 12.65
C VAL A 439 -7.73 17.05 12.43
N LEU A 440 -7.73 17.49 11.16
CA LEU A 440 -8.06 18.85 10.79
C LEU A 440 -9.43 18.88 10.12
N TYR A 441 -10.28 19.83 10.51
CA TYR A 441 -11.63 19.98 9.98
C TYR A 441 -11.99 21.46 9.82
N SER A 442 -12.86 21.76 8.83
CA SER A 442 -13.29 23.13 8.51
C SER A 442 -14.79 23.36 8.71
N THR A 443 -15.54 22.32 9.06
CA THR A 443 -16.96 22.44 9.40
C THR A 443 -17.16 23.20 10.73
N SER A 444 -18.29 23.89 10.89
CA SER A 444 -18.60 24.66 12.12
C SER A 444 -18.54 23.80 13.39
N GLU A 445 -18.83 22.52 13.27
CA GLU A 445 -18.72 21.51 14.33
C GLU A 445 -18.01 20.28 13.79
N LEU A 446 -17.37 19.53 14.67
CA LEU A 446 -16.83 18.22 14.36
C LEU A 446 -17.96 17.27 13.97
N LEU A 447 -17.79 16.52 12.88
CA LEU A 447 -18.81 15.60 12.38
C LEU A 447 -18.66 14.19 12.94
N SER A 448 -19.76 13.41 12.89
CA SER A 448 -19.76 12.00 13.30
C SER A 448 -18.75 11.16 12.48
N PRO A 449 -18.08 10.16 13.08
CA PRO A 449 -18.22 9.69 14.46
C PRO A 449 -17.36 10.44 15.48
N LEU A 450 -16.46 11.33 15.07
CA LEU A 450 -15.57 12.02 16.00
C LEU A 450 -16.27 13.05 16.86
N LYS A 451 -17.49 13.51 16.48
CA LYS A 451 -18.35 14.37 17.29
C LYS A 451 -18.76 13.71 18.61
N GLU A 452 -18.91 12.38 18.61
CA GLU A 452 -19.33 11.62 19.80
C GLU A 452 -18.18 11.40 20.80
N VAL A 453 -16.93 11.74 20.43
CA VAL A 453 -15.75 11.59 21.29
C VAL A 453 -15.79 12.64 22.41
N PRO A 454 -15.74 12.24 23.69
CA PRO A 454 -15.69 13.18 24.81
C PRO A 454 -14.47 14.11 24.75
N GLU A 455 -14.65 15.38 25.10
CA GLU A 455 -13.60 16.41 25.00
C GLU A 455 -12.34 16.11 25.83
N HIS A 456 -12.44 15.31 26.88
CA HIS A 456 -11.27 14.92 27.67
C HIS A 456 -10.37 13.87 27.00
N LEU A 457 -10.76 13.31 25.84
CA LEU A 457 -9.99 12.33 25.08
C LEU A 457 -9.19 12.93 23.91
N TYR A 458 -9.31 14.23 23.67
CA TYR A 458 -8.54 14.92 22.63
C TYR A 458 -8.25 16.37 23.04
N LEU A 459 -7.27 16.97 22.37
CA LEU A 459 -6.96 18.39 22.53
C LEU A 459 -7.57 19.19 21.37
N LYS A 460 -8.17 20.33 21.68
CA LYS A 460 -8.60 21.34 20.70
C LYS A 460 -7.41 22.31 20.52
N ASN A 461 -7.02 22.56 19.30
CA ASN A 461 -5.92 23.45 18.90
C ASN A 461 -4.52 22.83 18.96
N MET A 462 -3.59 23.55 18.34
CA MET A 462 -2.16 23.17 18.29
C MET A 462 -1.42 23.40 19.56
#